data_dc0f3b706a29f55be3e89bfb53a40d23
#
_entry.id   dc0f3b706a29f55be3e89bfb53a40d23
#
_cell.length_a   1.000
_cell.length_b   1.000
_cell.length_c   1.000
_cell.angle_alpha   90.00
_cell.angle_beta   90.00
_cell.angle_gamma   90.00
#
_symmetry.space_group_name_H-M   'P 1'
#
loop_
_entity.id
_entity.type
_entity.pdbx_description
1 polymer ?
#
loop_
_entity_poly.entity_id
_entity_poly.type
_entity_poly.pdbx_seq_one_letter_code
_entity_poly.pdbx_strand_id
1 'polypeptide(L)'
;LELSLGVVWTGPDNHLSLVLEETKENDPDAVSLSGLVEAGVTVGPRRGGDRLHRTPDGPGRILKDLWAEKGVPAFDRPYLPVLRVGGEVLSVALLGTDRKTAAKLRRKLPFVKFVWATRTPEREPNLPH
;
A
#
# COMPACT_ATOMS: atom_id res chain seq x y z
N LEU A 1 -4.82 6.62 11.30
CA LEU A 1 -4.42 5.22 11.30
C LEU A 1 -3.36 4.99 12.36
N GLU A 2 -3.60 4.08 13.28
CA GLU A 2 -2.59 3.71 14.26
C GLU A 2 -1.57 2.77 13.64
N LEU A 3 -0.28 3.09 13.86
CA LEU A 3 0.80 2.33 13.26
C LEU A 3 1.52 1.48 14.31
N SER A 4 1.33 0.18 14.20
CA SER A 4 2.09 -0.82 14.94
C SER A 4 2.38 -1.97 13.99
N LEU A 5 3.43 -2.74 14.27
CA LEU A 5 3.76 -3.88 13.42
C LEU A 5 2.60 -4.87 13.38
N GLY A 6 2.35 -5.44 12.22
CA GLY A 6 1.22 -6.32 11.96
C GLY A 6 0.14 -5.64 11.13
N VAL A 7 -1.07 -6.13 11.21
CA VAL A 7 -2.20 -5.60 10.44
C VAL A 7 -2.59 -4.22 10.98
N VAL A 8 -2.53 -3.21 10.12
CA VAL A 8 -2.89 -1.84 10.48
C VAL A 8 -4.20 -1.39 9.86
N TRP A 9 -4.70 -2.11 8.88
CA TRP A 9 -5.97 -1.80 8.22
C TRP A 9 -6.53 -3.06 7.56
N THR A 10 -7.84 -3.19 7.63
CA THR A 10 -8.55 -4.29 6.97
C THR A 10 -9.75 -3.72 6.23
N GLY A 11 -9.92 -4.13 4.99
CA GLY A 11 -11.03 -3.70 4.17
C GLY A 11 -12.33 -4.42 4.51
N PRO A 12 -13.42 -4.01 3.85
CA PRO A 12 -14.71 -4.70 3.99
C PRO A 12 -14.55 -6.19 3.67
N ASP A 13 -15.26 -7.02 4.40
CA ASP A 13 -15.26 -8.49 4.23
C ASP A 13 -13.90 -9.16 4.47
N ASN A 14 -12.93 -8.43 5.02
CA ASN A 14 -11.58 -8.96 5.32
C ASN A 14 -10.83 -9.54 4.11
N HIS A 15 -11.20 -9.15 2.90
CA HIS A 15 -10.53 -9.65 1.69
C HIS A 15 -9.18 -9.01 1.43
N LEU A 16 -8.97 -7.81 1.96
CA LEU A 16 -7.75 -7.06 1.75
C LEU A 16 -7.28 -6.49 3.08
N SER A 17 -6.02 -6.70 3.38
CA SER A 17 -5.40 -6.16 4.59
C SER A 17 -4.15 -5.40 4.23
N LEU A 18 -3.83 -4.40 5.04
CA LEU A 18 -2.56 -3.68 4.97
C LEU A 18 -1.74 -4.06 6.19
N VAL A 19 -0.54 -4.54 5.95
CA VAL A 19 0.37 -5.02 6.99
C VAL A 19 1.59 -4.13 7.05
N LEU A 20 1.98 -3.72 8.25
CA LEU A 20 3.21 -2.98 8.49
C LEU A 20 4.27 -3.94 9.02
N GLU A 21 5.39 -4.02 8.31
CA GLU A 21 6.49 -4.92 8.64
C GLU A 21 7.80 -4.16 8.84
N GLU A 22 8.65 -4.68 9.70
CA GLU A 22 10.02 -4.19 9.78
C GLU A 22 10.76 -4.56 8.51
N THR A 23 11.67 -3.70 8.09
CA THR A 23 12.52 -3.96 6.95
C THR A 23 13.90 -3.32 7.13
N LYS A 24 14.74 -3.44 6.13
CA LYS A 24 16.11 -2.92 6.14
C LYS A 24 16.20 -1.65 5.29
N GLU A 25 17.21 -0.85 5.58
CA GLU A 25 17.46 0.41 4.86
C GLU A 25 17.58 0.23 3.35
N ASN A 26 18.14 -0.89 2.90
CA ASN A 26 18.34 -1.15 1.48
C ASN A 26 17.09 -1.63 0.73
N ASP A 27 15.99 -1.84 1.44
CA ASP A 27 14.72 -2.18 0.81
C ASP A 27 14.17 -0.94 0.09
N PRO A 28 13.90 -1.00 -1.22
CA PRO A 28 13.38 0.16 -1.96
C PRO A 28 12.00 0.63 -1.47
N ASP A 29 11.28 -0.20 -0.73
CA ASP A 29 9.97 0.14 -0.18
C ASP A 29 10.06 0.65 1.26
N ALA A 30 11.27 0.75 1.82
CA ALA A 30 11.47 1.15 3.21
C ALA A 30 11.14 2.62 3.45
N VAL A 31 10.48 2.88 4.57
CA VAL A 31 10.19 4.23 5.06
C VAL A 31 10.50 4.28 6.55
N SER A 32 10.75 5.48 7.07
CA SER A 32 10.98 5.66 8.50
C SER A 32 9.65 5.67 9.25
N LEU A 33 9.51 4.85 10.27
CA LEU A 33 8.30 4.81 11.09
C LEU A 33 7.98 6.18 11.69
N SER A 34 8.99 6.87 12.18
CA SER A 34 8.81 8.21 12.74
C SER A 34 8.25 9.21 11.73
N GLY A 35 8.71 9.14 10.48
CA GLY A 35 8.19 10.00 9.41
C GLY A 35 6.71 9.74 9.13
N LEU A 36 6.29 8.47 9.18
CA LEU A 36 4.89 8.10 9.00
C LEU A 36 4.01 8.63 10.12
N VAL A 37 4.45 8.46 11.36
CA VAL A 37 3.71 8.94 12.53
C VAL A 37 3.58 10.47 12.50
N GLU A 38 4.65 11.15 12.15
CA GLU A 38 4.70 12.61 12.10
C GLU A 38 3.80 13.20 11.02
N ALA A 39 3.83 12.61 9.83
CA ALA A 39 3.07 13.10 8.68
C ALA A 39 1.60 12.70 8.70
N GLY A 40 1.28 11.64 9.40
CA GLY A 40 -0.07 11.07 9.41
C GLY A 40 -0.36 10.22 8.18
N VAL A 41 -0.99 9.08 8.41
CA VAL A 41 -1.29 8.09 7.38
C VAL A 41 -2.79 7.86 7.29
N THR A 42 -3.31 7.89 6.08
CA THR A 42 -4.73 7.65 5.81
C THR A 42 -4.90 6.62 4.70
N VAL A 43 -6.00 5.88 4.76
CA VAL A 43 -6.40 4.92 3.73
C VAL A 43 -7.73 5.37 3.16
N GLY A 44 -7.82 5.45 1.85
CA GLY A 44 -9.05 5.88 1.19
C GLY A 44 -9.05 5.53 -0.30
N PRO A 45 -10.07 5.99 -1.02
CA PRO A 45 -10.17 5.72 -2.46
C PRO A 45 -9.11 6.49 -3.25
N ARG A 46 -8.88 6.03 -4.47
CA ARG A 46 -8.05 6.79 -5.40
C ARG A 46 -8.71 8.13 -5.75
N ARG A 47 -7.87 9.09 -6.11
CA ARG A 47 -8.32 10.39 -6.61
C ARG A 47 -7.90 10.53 -8.07
N GLY A 48 -8.61 11.36 -8.81
CA GLY A 48 -8.23 11.66 -10.18
C GLY A 48 -6.79 12.19 -10.23
N GLY A 49 -6.00 11.66 -11.15
CA GLY A 49 -4.60 12.07 -11.30
C GLY A 49 -3.61 11.33 -10.41
N ASP A 50 -4.06 10.45 -9.53
CA ASP A 50 -3.14 9.63 -8.72
C ASP A 50 -2.23 8.81 -9.62
N ARG A 51 -0.94 8.81 -9.27
CA ARG A 51 0.09 8.08 -10.00
C ARG A 51 0.94 7.27 -9.04
N LEU A 52 1.51 6.19 -9.55
CA LEU A 52 2.46 5.37 -8.83
C LEU A 52 3.83 5.45 -9.51
N HIS A 53 4.86 5.71 -8.73
CA HIS A 53 6.25 5.74 -9.18
C HIS A 53 6.95 4.46 -8.74
N ARG A 54 7.40 3.68 -9.69
CA ARG A 54 8.11 2.42 -9.41
C ARG A 54 9.59 2.62 -9.13
N THR A 55 10.10 3.80 -9.46
CA THR A 55 11.46 4.23 -9.12
C THR A 55 11.41 5.66 -8.62
N PRO A 56 12.37 6.10 -7.79
CA PRO A 56 12.35 7.47 -7.25
C PRO A 56 12.41 8.55 -8.31
N ASP A 57 13.10 8.31 -9.40
CA ASP A 57 13.34 9.28 -10.47
C ASP A 57 12.55 8.99 -11.74
N GLY A 58 11.79 7.91 -11.76
CA GLY A 58 11.04 7.51 -12.94
C GLY A 58 9.71 8.23 -13.07
N PRO A 59 9.04 8.04 -14.22
CA PRO A 59 7.73 8.64 -14.42
C PRO A 59 6.66 7.98 -13.57
N GLY A 60 5.68 8.77 -13.16
CA GLY A 60 4.49 8.25 -12.51
C GLY A 60 3.51 7.70 -13.54
N ARG A 61 2.88 6.59 -13.22
CA ARG A 61 1.87 5.98 -14.07
C ARG A 61 0.50 6.05 -13.41
N ILE A 62 -0.53 6.26 -14.21
CA ILE A 62 -1.91 6.36 -13.73
C ILE A 62 -2.34 5.00 -13.14
N LEU A 63 -2.99 5.03 -11.97
CA LEU A 63 -3.34 3.82 -11.24
C LEU A 63 -4.27 2.89 -12.03
N LYS A 64 -5.27 3.45 -12.71
CA LYS A 64 -6.20 2.62 -13.46
C LYS A 64 -5.51 1.80 -14.55
N ASP A 65 -4.47 2.36 -15.18
CA ASP A 65 -3.72 1.67 -16.21
C ASP A 65 -2.90 0.52 -15.62
N LEU A 66 -2.30 0.75 -14.46
CA LEU A 66 -1.54 -0.28 -13.75
C LEU A 66 -2.44 -1.42 -13.27
N TRP A 67 -3.61 -1.09 -12.75
CA TRP A 67 -4.57 -2.14 -12.36
C TRP A 67 -5.08 -2.91 -13.57
N ALA A 68 -5.28 -2.24 -14.71
CA ALA A 68 -5.68 -2.91 -15.95
C ALA A 68 -4.61 -3.91 -16.39
N GLU A 69 -3.34 -3.54 -16.33
CA GLU A 69 -2.22 -4.43 -16.64
C GLU A 69 -2.18 -5.64 -15.72
N LYS A 70 -2.61 -5.47 -14.48
CA LYS A 70 -2.71 -6.56 -13.49
C LYS A 70 -3.94 -7.42 -13.65
N GLY A 71 -4.84 -7.07 -14.56
CA GLY A 71 -6.05 -7.83 -14.79
C GLY A 71 -7.18 -7.50 -13.82
N VAL A 72 -7.11 -6.37 -13.10
CA VAL A 72 -8.18 -5.96 -12.20
C VAL A 72 -9.36 -5.43 -13.03
N PRO A 73 -10.57 -6.00 -12.87
CA PRO A 73 -11.75 -5.52 -13.59
C PRO A 73 -12.04 -4.05 -13.30
N ALA A 74 -12.51 -3.33 -14.30
CA ALA A 74 -12.76 -1.90 -14.19
C ALA A 74 -13.72 -1.53 -13.06
N PHE A 75 -14.76 -2.34 -12.83
CA PHE A 75 -15.74 -2.07 -11.78
C PHE A 75 -15.21 -2.31 -10.37
N ASP A 76 -14.12 -3.07 -10.22
CA ASP A 76 -13.50 -3.30 -8.91
C ASP A 76 -12.54 -2.19 -8.50
N ARG A 77 -11.99 -1.45 -9.47
CA ARG A 77 -10.95 -0.45 -9.22
C ARG A 77 -11.36 0.67 -8.28
N PRO A 78 -12.60 1.19 -8.31
CA PRO A 78 -13.00 2.25 -7.38
C PRO A 78 -12.97 1.84 -5.91
N TYR A 79 -13.00 0.55 -5.63
CA TYR A 79 -13.00 0.02 -4.26
C TYR A 79 -11.60 -0.30 -3.75
N LEU A 80 -10.58 -0.20 -4.59
CA LEU A 80 -9.22 -0.49 -4.18
C LEU A 80 -8.62 0.72 -3.45
N PRO A 81 -8.14 0.52 -2.21
CA PRO A 81 -7.66 1.62 -1.40
C PRO A 81 -6.27 2.10 -1.79
N VAL A 82 -6.03 3.35 -1.45
CA VAL A 82 -4.74 4.02 -1.57
C VAL A 82 -4.33 4.51 -0.21
N LEU A 83 -3.10 4.20 0.18
CA LEU A 83 -2.50 4.69 1.41
C LEU A 83 -1.76 5.99 1.12
N ARG A 84 -2.08 7.04 1.88
CA ARG A 84 -1.45 8.36 1.71
C ARG A 84 -0.73 8.79 2.97
N VAL A 85 0.36 9.49 2.77
CA VAL A 85 1.13 10.12 3.84
C VAL A 85 1.22 11.60 3.53
N GLY A 86 0.67 12.43 4.39
CA GLY A 86 0.65 13.87 4.17
C GLY A 86 -0.03 14.27 2.86
N GLY A 87 -1.03 13.50 2.41
CA GLY A 87 -1.71 13.75 1.14
C GLY A 87 -1.08 13.13 -0.09
N GLU A 88 0.15 12.62 0.01
CA GLU A 88 0.84 11.97 -1.10
C GLU A 88 0.61 10.46 -1.10
N VAL A 89 0.52 9.87 -2.29
CA VAL A 89 0.40 8.41 -2.44
C VAL A 89 1.67 7.74 -1.94
N LEU A 90 1.55 6.82 -0.99
CA LEU A 90 2.66 6.00 -0.53
C LEU A 90 2.53 4.55 -0.98
N SER A 91 1.34 3.98 -0.89
CA SER A 91 1.14 2.59 -1.24
C SER A 91 -0.25 2.38 -1.85
N VAL A 92 -0.31 1.53 -2.86
CA VAL A 92 -1.54 1.30 -3.61
C VAL A 92 -1.88 -0.18 -3.58
N ALA A 93 -3.12 -0.50 -3.26
CA ALA A 93 -3.57 -1.89 -3.18
C ALA A 93 -3.25 -2.64 -4.48
N LEU A 94 -2.69 -3.83 -4.33
CA LEU A 94 -2.27 -4.74 -5.41
C LEU A 94 -1.09 -4.24 -6.26
N LEU A 95 -0.66 -2.99 -6.11
CA LEU A 95 0.42 -2.41 -6.91
C LEU A 95 1.70 -2.19 -6.12
N GLY A 96 1.59 -1.91 -4.84
CA GLY A 96 2.75 -1.74 -3.97
C GLY A 96 3.10 -0.30 -3.64
N THR A 97 4.35 -0.08 -3.26
CA THR A 97 4.84 1.19 -2.72
C THR A 97 5.23 2.17 -3.83
N ASP A 98 4.84 3.43 -3.65
CA ASP A 98 5.35 4.53 -4.46
C ASP A 98 6.77 4.84 -3.99
N ARG A 99 7.76 4.52 -4.80
CA ARG A 99 9.16 4.63 -4.42
C ARG A 99 9.69 6.06 -4.38
N LYS A 100 9.04 6.96 -5.07
CA LYS A 100 9.37 8.39 -4.97
C LYS A 100 8.99 8.94 -3.60
N THR A 101 7.78 8.63 -3.14
CA THR A 101 7.32 9.05 -1.80
C THR A 101 8.11 8.34 -0.71
N ALA A 102 8.36 7.03 -0.86
CA ALA A 102 9.15 6.27 0.11
C ALA A 102 10.55 6.86 0.27
N ALA A 103 11.21 7.25 -0.81
CA ALA A 103 12.54 7.84 -0.77
C ALA A 103 12.58 9.13 0.06
N LYS A 104 11.52 9.93 0.01
CA LYS A 104 11.41 11.16 0.80
C LYS A 104 11.27 10.89 2.29
N LEU A 105 10.74 9.73 2.65
CA LEU A 105 10.47 9.35 4.04
C LEU A 105 11.53 8.46 4.65
N ARG A 106 12.60 8.14 3.92
CA ARG A 106 13.65 7.25 4.37
C ARG A 106 14.76 8.02 5.06
N ARG A 107 14.56 8.33 6.34
CA ARG A 107 15.49 9.20 7.08
C ARG A 107 16.22 8.52 8.22
N LYS A 108 15.53 7.74 9.04
CA LYS A 108 16.13 7.14 10.25
C LYS A 108 15.39 5.88 10.67
N LEU A 109 16.06 5.07 11.46
CA LEU A 109 15.51 3.86 12.06
C LEU A 109 14.32 4.18 12.99
N PRO A 110 13.41 3.26 13.19
CA PRO A 110 13.33 1.97 12.50
C PRO A 110 12.74 2.10 11.10
N PHE A 111 13.19 1.23 10.19
CA PHE A 111 12.63 1.15 8.86
C PHE A 111 11.51 0.13 8.79
N VAL A 112 10.43 0.51 8.14
CA VAL A 112 9.25 -0.32 7.97
C VAL A 112 8.77 -0.24 6.51
N LYS A 113 7.93 -1.18 6.12
CA LYS A 113 7.26 -1.15 4.82
C LYS A 113 5.82 -1.59 4.97
N PHE A 114 4.99 -1.18 4.03
CA PHE A 114 3.61 -1.63 3.93
C PHE A 114 3.49 -2.74 2.90
N VAL A 115 2.76 -3.79 3.26
CA VAL A 115 2.49 -4.91 2.37
C VAL A 115 0.98 -5.14 2.32
N TRP A 116 0.44 -5.21 1.11
CA TRP A 116 -0.96 -5.55 0.91
C TRP A 116 -1.11 -7.06 0.84
N ALA A 117 -2.01 -7.59 1.64
CA ALA A 117 -2.32 -9.00 1.65
C ALA A 117 -3.76 -9.22 1.20
N THR A 118 -3.93 -10.07 0.21
CA THR A 118 -5.25 -10.48 -0.23
C THR A 118 -5.60 -11.79 0.44
N ARG A 119 -6.82 -11.86 0.94
CA ARG A 119 -7.36 -13.08 1.50
C ARG A 119 -8.39 -13.61 0.53
N THR A 120 -8.12 -14.73 -0.09
CA THR A 120 -9.14 -15.42 -0.86
C THR A 120 -10.28 -15.82 0.07
N PRO A 121 -11.54 -15.67 -0.38
CA PRO A 121 -12.67 -16.17 0.40
C PRO A 121 -12.37 -17.64 0.66
N GLU A 122 -12.25 -17.95 1.92
CA GLU A 122 -11.83 -19.24 2.34
C GLU A 122 -12.87 -20.27 1.92
N ARG A 123 -12.55 -20.94 0.87
CA ARG A 123 -12.97 -22.32 0.80
C ARG A 123 -12.27 -23.00 1.93
N GLU A 124 -12.98 -23.36 2.92
CA GLU A 124 -12.38 -24.13 3.98
C GLU A 124 -11.88 -25.45 3.40
N PRO A 125 -10.61 -25.52 3.02
CA PRO A 125 -10.11 -26.70 2.33
C PRO A 125 -10.13 -27.92 3.23
N ASN A 126 -10.35 -27.72 4.48
CA ASN A 126 -10.33 -28.76 5.49
C ASN A 126 -11.71 -29.26 5.89
N LEU A 127 -12.74 -28.70 5.32
CA LEU A 127 -14.06 -29.20 5.63
C LEU A 127 -14.26 -30.54 4.93
N PRO A 128 -14.52 -31.59 5.69
CA PRO A 128 -15.01 -32.81 5.07
C PRO A 128 -16.34 -32.46 4.43
N HIS A 129 -16.38 -32.59 3.22
CA HIS A 129 -17.57 -32.33 2.46
C HIS A 129 -18.39 -33.60 2.30
#